data_287721196c7d002f8771192e13b2819d
#
_entry.id   287721196c7d002f8771192e13b2819d
#
_cell.length_a   1.000
_cell.length_b   1.000
_cell.length_c   1.000
_cell.angle_alpha   90.00
_cell.angle_beta   90.00
_cell.angle_gamma   90.00
#
_symmetry.space_group_name_H-M   'P 1'
#
loop_
_entity.id
_entity.type
_entity.pdbx_description
1 polymer ?
#
loop_
_entity_poly.entity_id
_entity_poly.type
_entity_poly.pdbx_seq_one_letter_code
_entity_poly.pdbx_strand_id
1 'polypeptide(L)'
;MKALSAIVRRELIAYFSSPLAYIVMAAFLLLQGALFALIVGYLSQPGQSSMSILQAFFGGTIFFWFFLVVAPLITMRLVAEERRSGTIEILLTAPVTETQVITGKFVAALVFYLSLWLPTLIYVFIVKTQASVDWGAVAASYLGVALFGALFVSLGLFASTLTRNQIIAAVIAFTGLIVLFGVPLVRGLMVSSTWLAAAVDHADLWQHMADYSKGIVDTRHVVYELSLTGLFIFLSTKSLELAKWR
;
A
#
# COMPACT_ATOMS: atom_id res chain seq x y z
N MET A 1 -16.74 -14.98 13.67
CA MET A 1 -15.35 -15.30 13.30
C MET A 1 -15.27 -16.27 12.11
N LYS A 2 -16.06 -17.36 12.02
CA LYS A 2 -16.01 -18.33 10.90
C LYS A 2 -16.31 -17.71 9.52
N ALA A 3 -17.26 -16.75 9.44
CA ALA A 3 -17.62 -16.08 8.19
C ALA A 3 -16.46 -15.20 7.63
N LEU A 4 -15.81 -14.40 8.46
CA LEU A 4 -14.68 -13.57 8.08
C LEU A 4 -13.52 -14.41 7.54
N SER A 5 -13.12 -15.48 8.25
CA SER A 5 -12.05 -16.37 7.80
C SER A 5 -12.37 -17.09 6.48
N ALA A 6 -13.64 -17.43 6.26
CA ALA A 6 -14.09 -18.02 5.00
C ALA A 6 -13.94 -17.02 3.82
N ILE A 7 -14.33 -15.75 4.03
CA ILE A 7 -14.17 -14.69 3.03
C ILE A 7 -12.68 -14.48 2.72
N VAL A 8 -11.85 -14.28 3.75
CA VAL A 8 -10.39 -14.09 3.56
C VAL A 8 -9.78 -15.25 2.77
N ARG A 9 -10.12 -16.49 3.15
CA ARG A 9 -9.61 -17.69 2.45
C ARG A 9 -10.04 -17.71 0.98
N ARG A 10 -11.32 -17.43 0.70
CA ARG A 10 -11.85 -17.38 -0.66
C ARG A 10 -11.10 -16.35 -1.51
N GLU A 11 -10.92 -15.14 -0.98
CA GLU A 11 -10.23 -14.05 -1.68
C GLU A 11 -8.75 -14.38 -1.90
N LEU A 12 -8.05 -14.93 -0.89
CA LEU A 12 -6.65 -15.36 -1.06
C LEU A 12 -6.50 -16.43 -2.14
N ILE A 13 -7.39 -17.44 -2.15
CA ILE A 13 -7.39 -18.45 -3.21
C ILE A 13 -7.60 -17.76 -4.56
N ALA A 14 -8.54 -16.82 -4.67
CA ALA A 14 -8.79 -16.09 -5.91
C ALA A 14 -7.56 -15.29 -6.38
N TYR A 15 -6.81 -14.66 -5.46
CA TYR A 15 -5.54 -13.99 -5.80
C TYR A 15 -4.51 -14.99 -6.31
N PHE A 16 -4.17 -16.00 -5.52
CA PHE A 16 -3.10 -16.94 -5.86
C PHE A 16 -3.46 -17.95 -6.97
N SER A 17 -4.72 -18.07 -7.36
CA SER A 17 -5.14 -18.84 -8.54
C SER A 17 -5.17 -18.01 -9.83
N SER A 18 -5.02 -16.67 -9.73
CA SER A 18 -5.09 -15.77 -10.89
C SER A 18 -3.73 -15.66 -11.58
N PRO A 19 -3.63 -15.91 -12.90
CA PRO A 19 -2.38 -15.68 -13.65
C PRO A 19 -1.90 -14.22 -13.54
N LEU A 20 -2.83 -13.28 -13.44
CA LEU A 20 -2.51 -11.85 -13.28
C LEU A 20 -1.71 -11.57 -12.00
N ALA A 21 -2.00 -12.28 -10.90
CA ALA A 21 -1.26 -12.10 -9.65
C ALA A 21 0.23 -12.44 -9.81
N TYR A 22 0.54 -13.52 -10.53
CA TYR A 22 1.91 -13.92 -10.81
C TYR A 22 2.62 -12.95 -11.76
N ILE A 23 1.91 -12.40 -12.74
CA ILE A 23 2.44 -11.34 -13.62
C ILE A 23 2.78 -10.09 -12.80
N VAL A 24 1.88 -9.65 -11.92
CA VAL A 24 2.11 -8.49 -11.04
C VAL A 24 3.28 -8.77 -10.10
N MET A 25 3.36 -9.96 -9.50
CA MET A 25 4.46 -10.36 -8.63
C MET A 25 5.79 -10.38 -9.38
N ALA A 26 5.86 -10.99 -10.56
CA ALA A 26 7.06 -11.05 -11.37
C ALA A 26 7.52 -9.65 -11.81
N ALA A 27 6.60 -8.81 -12.29
CA ALA A 27 6.88 -7.44 -12.67
C ALA A 27 7.39 -6.61 -11.49
N PHE A 28 6.72 -6.73 -10.32
CA PHE A 28 7.13 -6.07 -9.08
C PHE A 28 8.55 -6.47 -8.68
N LEU A 29 8.85 -7.77 -8.60
CA LEU A 29 10.16 -8.26 -8.18
C LEU A 29 11.27 -7.90 -9.18
N LEU A 30 10.97 -7.93 -10.48
CA LEU A 30 11.90 -7.51 -11.54
C LEU A 30 12.28 -6.03 -11.38
N LEU A 31 11.28 -5.17 -11.21
CA LEU A 31 11.50 -3.73 -11.06
C LEU A 31 12.21 -3.41 -9.75
N GLN A 32 11.82 -4.06 -8.63
CA GLN A 32 12.49 -3.88 -7.34
C GLN A 32 13.94 -4.39 -7.37
N GLY A 33 14.18 -5.53 -8.04
CA GLY A 33 15.51 -6.06 -8.23
C GLY A 33 16.40 -5.15 -9.08
N ALA A 34 15.85 -4.60 -10.17
CA ALA A 34 16.56 -3.63 -11.00
C ALA A 34 16.89 -2.35 -10.22
N LEU A 35 15.93 -1.82 -9.45
CA LEU A 35 16.15 -0.66 -8.57
C LEU A 35 17.25 -0.94 -7.55
N PHE A 36 17.17 -2.09 -6.87
CA PHE A 36 18.18 -2.49 -5.90
C PHE A 36 19.58 -2.58 -6.54
N ALA A 37 19.71 -3.22 -7.71
CA ALA A 37 20.96 -3.32 -8.44
C ALA A 37 21.53 -1.95 -8.85
N LEU A 38 20.67 -1.01 -9.29
CA LEU A 38 21.06 0.37 -9.60
C LEU A 38 21.59 1.10 -8.36
N ILE A 39 20.91 0.97 -7.22
CA ILE A 39 21.33 1.60 -5.94
C ILE A 39 22.67 1.02 -5.49
N VAL A 40 22.86 -0.28 -5.52
CA VAL A 40 24.12 -0.94 -5.18
C VAL A 40 25.23 -0.44 -6.11
N GLY A 41 25.00 -0.43 -7.43
CA GLY A 41 25.98 0.05 -8.41
C GLY A 41 26.36 1.51 -8.22
N TYR A 42 25.40 2.37 -7.86
CA TYR A 42 25.65 3.78 -7.61
C TYR A 42 26.43 4.02 -6.31
N LEU A 43 26.01 3.40 -5.20
CA LEU A 43 26.65 3.60 -3.88
C LEU A 43 27.99 2.88 -3.73
N SER A 44 28.33 1.95 -4.62
CA SER A 44 29.65 1.29 -4.65
C SER A 44 30.72 2.14 -5.31
N GLN A 45 30.39 3.30 -5.88
CA GLN A 45 31.36 4.18 -6.51
C GLN A 45 32.13 5.00 -5.48
N PRO A 46 33.45 5.24 -5.66
CA PRO A 46 34.25 6.07 -4.76
C PRO A 46 33.71 7.50 -4.67
N GLY A 47 33.60 8.03 -3.46
CA GLY A 47 33.16 9.41 -3.21
C GLY A 47 31.65 9.60 -3.10
N GLN A 48 30.86 8.52 -3.16
CA GLN A 48 29.42 8.59 -2.93
C GLN A 48 29.06 8.68 -1.43
N SER A 49 27.82 9.09 -1.16
CA SER A 49 27.35 9.40 0.20
C SER A 49 27.47 8.22 1.17
N SER A 50 27.60 8.51 2.45
CA SER A 50 27.60 7.56 3.57
C SER A 50 26.21 6.95 3.86
N MET A 51 25.23 7.13 2.96
CA MET A 51 23.89 6.57 3.10
C MET A 51 23.93 5.05 2.96
N SER A 52 23.26 4.34 3.85
CA SER A 52 23.09 2.88 3.73
C SER A 52 22.32 2.51 2.47
N ILE A 53 22.71 1.41 1.81
CA ILE A 53 22.01 0.87 0.62
C ILE A 53 20.52 0.66 0.94
N LEU A 54 20.19 0.15 2.13
CA LEU A 54 18.81 -0.09 2.54
C LEU A 54 18.03 1.22 2.78
N GLN A 55 18.67 2.26 3.33
CA GLN A 55 18.06 3.58 3.44
C GLN A 55 17.77 4.19 2.07
N ALA A 56 18.69 4.06 1.12
CA ALA A 56 18.48 4.52 -0.25
C ALA A 56 17.38 3.74 -0.96
N PHE A 57 17.27 2.42 -0.69
CA PHE A 57 16.25 1.56 -1.27
C PHE A 57 14.85 1.89 -0.75
N PHE A 58 14.65 1.96 0.58
CA PHE A 58 13.33 2.21 1.17
C PHE A 58 12.96 3.70 1.21
N GLY A 59 13.90 4.60 1.47
CA GLY A 59 13.68 6.04 1.55
C GLY A 59 13.75 6.78 0.20
N GLY A 60 14.07 6.08 -0.88
CA GLY A 60 14.23 6.67 -2.21
C GLY A 60 12.90 7.03 -2.88
N THR A 61 12.90 8.12 -3.65
CA THR A 61 11.71 8.58 -4.40
C THR A 61 11.16 7.53 -5.36
N ILE A 62 12.03 6.73 -5.99
CA ILE A 62 11.62 5.71 -6.96
C ILE A 62 10.80 4.60 -6.28
N PHE A 63 11.05 4.33 -5.01
CA PHE A 63 10.32 3.37 -4.22
C PHE A 63 8.80 3.63 -4.23
N PHE A 64 8.37 4.89 -4.17
CA PHE A 64 6.95 5.27 -4.13
C PHE A 64 6.21 5.04 -5.43
N TRP A 65 6.88 5.10 -6.59
CA TRP A 65 6.24 4.84 -7.88
C TRP A 65 5.66 3.43 -7.99
N PHE A 66 6.24 2.46 -7.26
CA PHE A 66 5.70 1.11 -7.23
C PHE A 66 4.33 1.05 -6.54
N PHE A 67 4.14 1.80 -5.46
CA PHE A 67 2.86 1.84 -4.77
C PHE A 67 1.76 2.42 -5.65
N LEU A 68 2.07 3.46 -6.42
CA LEU A 68 1.11 4.11 -7.31
C LEU A 68 0.53 3.14 -8.35
N VAL A 69 1.30 2.15 -8.77
CA VAL A 69 0.86 1.17 -9.78
C VAL A 69 0.32 -0.10 -9.13
N VAL A 70 1.03 -0.65 -8.15
CA VAL A 70 0.73 -1.96 -7.58
C VAL A 70 -0.57 -1.93 -6.76
N ALA A 71 -0.80 -0.90 -5.94
CA ALA A 71 -1.99 -0.83 -5.11
C ALA A 71 -3.30 -0.77 -5.92
N PRO A 72 -3.45 0.08 -6.97
CA PRO A 72 -4.62 0.05 -7.85
C PRO A 72 -4.81 -1.31 -8.55
N LEU A 73 -3.74 -1.93 -9.04
CA LEU A 73 -3.82 -3.23 -9.72
C LEU A 73 -4.32 -4.35 -8.81
N ILE A 74 -3.90 -4.36 -7.56
CA ILE A 74 -4.35 -5.34 -6.56
C ILE A 74 -5.82 -5.10 -6.21
N THR A 75 -6.24 -3.85 -6.06
CA THR A 75 -7.51 -3.49 -5.44
C THR A 75 -8.66 -3.27 -6.41
N MET A 76 -8.37 -2.95 -7.68
CA MET A 76 -9.40 -2.57 -8.67
C MET A 76 -10.53 -3.59 -8.82
N ARG A 77 -10.27 -4.90 -8.60
CA ARG A 77 -11.22 -5.99 -8.79
C ARG A 77 -12.01 -6.35 -7.55
N LEU A 78 -11.59 -5.91 -6.35
CA LEU A 78 -12.11 -6.40 -5.08
C LEU A 78 -13.62 -6.32 -4.92
N VAL A 79 -14.23 -5.22 -5.37
CA VAL A 79 -15.68 -4.99 -5.30
C VAL A 79 -16.25 -4.69 -6.69
N ALA A 80 -15.54 -3.96 -7.53
CA ALA A 80 -16.02 -3.55 -8.85
C ALA A 80 -16.37 -4.74 -9.75
N GLU A 81 -15.60 -5.84 -9.69
CA GLU A 81 -15.89 -7.06 -10.45
C GLU A 81 -17.16 -7.76 -9.96
N GLU A 82 -17.35 -7.87 -8.64
CA GLU A 82 -18.54 -8.49 -8.06
C GLU A 82 -19.81 -7.64 -8.36
N ARG A 83 -19.67 -6.31 -8.39
CA ARG A 83 -20.74 -5.41 -8.83
C ARG A 83 -21.05 -5.54 -10.31
N ARG A 84 -20.03 -5.76 -11.15
CA ARG A 84 -20.19 -5.94 -12.59
C ARG A 84 -20.87 -7.26 -12.92
N SER A 85 -20.48 -8.33 -12.23
CA SER A 85 -21.00 -9.69 -12.46
C SER A 85 -22.32 -9.97 -11.74
N GLY A 86 -22.82 -9.02 -10.90
CA GLY A 86 -24.03 -9.22 -10.07
C GLY A 86 -23.84 -10.16 -8.89
N THR A 87 -22.64 -10.73 -8.70
CA THR A 87 -22.36 -11.68 -7.61
C THR A 87 -22.37 -11.03 -6.22
N ILE A 88 -22.30 -9.70 -6.17
CA ILE A 88 -22.39 -8.95 -4.91
C ILE A 88 -23.75 -9.15 -4.23
N GLU A 89 -24.83 -9.32 -4.99
CA GLU A 89 -26.18 -9.55 -4.45
C GLU A 89 -26.24 -10.89 -3.70
N ILE A 90 -25.63 -11.94 -4.27
CA ILE A 90 -25.53 -13.26 -3.65
C ILE A 90 -24.71 -13.17 -2.34
N LEU A 91 -23.67 -12.35 -2.32
CA LEU A 91 -22.85 -12.15 -1.14
C LEU A 91 -23.61 -11.41 -0.03
N LEU A 92 -24.46 -10.44 -0.40
CA LEU A 92 -25.26 -9.64 0.53
C LEU A 92 -26.52 -10.38 1.04
N THR A 93 -26.97 -11.45 0.38
CA THR A 93 -28.05 -12.34 0.87
C THR A 93 -27.55 -13.41 1.83
N ALA A 94 -26.21 -13.65 1.87
CA ALA A 94 -25.61 -14.53 2.86
C ALA A 94 -25.69 -13.91 4.28
N PRO A 95 -25.67 -14.71 5.36
CA PRO A 95 -25.71 -14.22 6.75
C PRO A 95 -24.36 -13.62 7.17
N VAL A 96 -23.90 -12.60 6.44
CA VAL A 96 -22.66 -11.85 6.68
C VAL A 96 -22.96 -10.35 6.70
N THR A 97 -22.21 -9.60 7.52
CA THR A 97 -22.33 -8.14 7.53
C THR A 97 -21.43 -7.51 6.49
N GLU A 98 -21.81 -6.33 5.99
CA GLU A 98 -21.04 -5.54 5.04
C GLU A 98 -19.63 -5.25 5.56
N THR A 99 -19.50 -5.00 6.87
CA THR A 99 -18.20 -4.81 7.54
C THR A 99 -17.33 -6.07 7.44
N GLN A 100 -17.90 -7.28 7.63
CA GLN A 100 -17.15 -8.53 7.49
C GLN A 100 -16.68 -8.75 6.05
N VAL A 101 -17.50 -8.38 5.06
CA VAL A 101 -17.14 -8.48 3.65
C VAL A 101 -15.97 -7.54 3.34
N ILE A 102 -16.08 -6.26 3.67
CA ILE A 102 -15.05 -5.25 3.41
C ILE A 102 -13.76 -5.58 4.15
N THR A 103 -13.85 -5.90 5.46
CA THR A 103 -12.66 -6.26 6.24
C THR A 103 -12.00 -7.55 5.72
N GLY A 104 -12.78 -8.55 5.31
CA GLY A 104 -12.26 -9.78 4.75
C GLY A 104 -11.51 -9.56 3.44
N LYS A 105 -12.06 -8.73 2.54
CA LYS A 105 -11.41 -8.33 1.29
C LYS A 105 -10.15 -7.50 1.53
N PHE A 106 -10.21 -6.54 2.46
CA PHE A 106 -9.05 -5.74 2.87
C PHE A 106 -7.91 -6.64 3.39
N VAL A 107 -8.19 -7.53 4.33
CA VAL A 107 -7.18 -8.43 4.91
C VAL A 107 -6.56 -9.32 3.83
N ALA A 108 -7.37 -9.90 2.94
CA ALA A 108 -6.86 -10.73 1.86
C ALA A 108 -5.96 -9.95 0.89
N ALA A 109 -6.36 -8.75 0.50
CA ALA A 109 -5.57 -7.88 -0.37
C ALA A 109 -4.27 -7.41 0.31
N LEU A 110 -4.32 -7.10 1.61
CA LEU A 110 -3.14 -6.74 2.39
C LEU A 110 -2.15 -7.91 2.52
N VAL A 111 -2.65 -9.13 2.78
CA VAL A 111 -1.81 -10.33 2.83
C VAL A 111 -1.14 -10.59 1.47
N PHE A 112 -1.91 -10.47 0.38
CA PHE A 112 -1.34 -10.57 -0.97
C PHE A 112 -0.28 -9.48 -1.22
N TYR A 113 -0.56 -8.23 -0.87
CA TYR A 113 0.41 -7.13 -0.96
C TYR A 113 1.69 -7.43 -0.17
N LEU A 114 1.58 -7.87 1.08
CA LEU A 114 2.73 -8.22 1.91
C LEU A 114 3.53 -9.40 1.31
N SER A 115 2.86 -10.34 0.65
CA SER A 115 3.54 -11.46 -0.03
C SER A 115 4.45 -11.00 -1.18
N LEU A 116 4.18 -9.84 -1.80
CA LEU A 116 5.08 -9.25 -2.81
C LEU A 116 6.41 -8.79 -2.20
N TRP A 117 6.36 -8.34 -0.92
CA TRP A 117 7.55 -7.82 -0.22
C TRP A 117 8.39 -8.90 0.43
N LEU A 118 7.85 -10.10 0.71
CA LEU A 118 8.62 -11.19 1.33
C LEU A 118 9.91 -11.55 0.57
N PRO A 119 9.92 -11.68 -0.77
CA PRO A 119 11.14 -11.99 -1.49
C PRO A 119 12.20 -10.88 -1.41
N THR A 120 11.82 -9.62 -1.17
CA THR A 120 12.79 -8.52 -1.04
C THR A 120 13.67 -8.63 0.21
N LEU A 121 13.31 -9.48 1.17
CA LEU A 121 14.19 -9.85 2.30
C LEU A 121 15.53 -10.42 1.80
N ILE A 122 15.58 -11.03 0.63
CA ILE A 122 16.82 -11.51 0.01
C ILE A 122 17.82 -10.36 -0.17
N TYR A 123 17.35 -9.15 -0.48
CA TYR A 123 18.22 -7.98 -0.66
C TYR A 123 18.92 -7.61 0.67
N VAL A 124 18.22 -7.73 1.79
CA VAL A 124 18.80 -7.50 3.13
C VAL A 124 19.93 -8.49 3.40
N PHE A 125 19.72 -9.77 3.05
CA PHE A 125 20.76 -10.80 3.21
C PHE A 125 21.95 -10.56 2.27
N ILE A 126 21.72 -10.11 1.04
CA ILE A 126 22.80 -9.74 0.10
C ILE A 126 23.62 -8.59 0.68
N VAL A 127 22.99 -7.53 1.18
CA VAL A 127 23.71 -6.41 1.80
C VAL A 127 24.50 -6.87 3.03
N LYS A 128 23.92 -7.77 3.84
CA LYS A 128 24.58 -8.32 5.03
C LYS A 128 25.90 -9.04 4.72
N THR A 129 26.05 -9.62 3.53
CA THR A 129 27.32 -10.29 3.14
C THR A 129 28.45 -9.30 2.85
N GLN A 130 28.14 -8.04 2.59
CA GLN A 130 29.08 -7.01 2.15
C GLN A 130 29.24 -5.86 3.15
N ALA A 131 28.24 -5.63 4.00
CA ALA A 131 28.20 -4.50 4.93
C ALA A 131 27.47 -4.86 6.23
N SER A 132 27.69 -4.04 7.26
CA SER A 132 26.92 -4.13 8.50
C SER A 132 25.48 -3.67 8.25
N VAL A 133 24.49 -4.47 8.68
CA VAL A 133 23.07 -4.16 8.57
C VAL A 133 22.52 -3.76 9.93
N ASP A 134 21.87 -2.61 9.98
CA ASP A 134 21.07 -2.20 11.13
C ASP A 134 19.69 -2.89 11.06
N TRP A 135 19.48 -3.88 11.90
CA TRP A 135 18.22 -4.64 11.96
C TRP A 135 17.05 -3.80 12.46
N GLY A 136 17.32 -2.73 13.26
CA GLY A 136 16.29 -1.79 13.70
C GLY A 136 15.74 -1.00 12.53
N ALA A 137 16.61 -0.47 11.67
CA ALA A 137 16.23 0.23 10.47
C ALA A 137 15.51 -0.68 9.45
N VAL A 138 15.94 -1.94 9.31
CA VAL A 138 15.26 -2.93 8.47
C VAL A 138 13.84 -3.20 8.99
N ALA A 139 13.68 -3.49 10.27
CA ALA A 139 12.36 -3.78 10.86
C ALA A 139 11.43 -2.57 10.75
N ALA A 140 11.91 -1.35 11.01
CA ALA A 140 11.16 -0.12 10.84
C ALA A 140 10.74 0.10 9.38
N SER A 141 11.63 -0.15 8.41
CA SER A 141 11.32 -0.03 6.98
C SER A 141 10.20 -0.99 6.55
N TYR A 142 10.26 -2.26 6.95
CA TYR A 142 9.19 -3.22 6.64
C TYR A 142 7.89 -2.93 7.40
N LEU A 143 7.96 -2.35 8.59
CA LEU A 143 6.79 -1.82 9.29
C LEU A 143 6.15 -0.68 8.47
N GLY A 144 6.95 0.28 7.99
CA GLY A 144 6.50 1.35 7.10
C GLY A 144 5.84 0.79 5.84
N VAL A 145 6.48 -0.19 5.18
CA VAL A 145 5.89 -0.89 4.02
C VAL A 145 4.52 -1.49 4.35
N ALA A 146 4.36 -2.12 5.52
CA ALA A 146 3.10 -2.71 5.92
C ALA A 146 2.01 -1.66 6.18
N LEU A 147 2.36 -0.56 6.84
CA LEU A 147 1.45 0.54 7.14
C LEU A 147 1.02 1.29 5.87
N PHE A 148 1.94 1.62 4.98
CA PHE A 148 1.63 2.17 3.67
C PHE A 148 0.78 1.21 2.84
N GLY A 149 1.10 -0.08 2.86
CA GLY A 149 0.30 -1.09 2.20
C GLY A 149 -1.13 -1.11 2.72
N ALA A 150 -1.33 -1.04 4.03
CA ALA A 150 -2.65 -0.96 4.64
C ALA A 150 -3.42 0.29 4.17
N LEU A 151 -2.78 1.45 4.19
CA LEU A 151 -3.37 2.71 3.73
C LEU A 151 -3.75 2.64 2.25
N PHE A 152 -2.83 2.21 1.37
CA PHE A 152 -3.06 2.23 -0.07
C PHE A 152 -4.05 1.17 -0.53
N VAL A 153 -4.02 -0.02 0.09
CA VAL A 153 -5.01 -1.08 -0.15
C VAL A 153 -6.39 -0.65 0.31
N SER A 154 -6.52 0.04 1.46
CA SER A 154 -7.80 0.55 1.94
C SER A 154 -8.40 1.63 1.04
N LEU A 155 -7.57 2.57 0.55
CA LEU A 155 -7.97 3.58 -0.42
C LEU A 155 -8.41 2.94 -1.74
N GLY A 156 -7.64 1.99 -2.27
CA GLY A 156 -7.98 1.28 -3.50
C GLY A 156 -9.24 0.42 -3.36
N LEU A 157 -9.45 -0.21 -2.20
CA LEU A 157 -10.70 -0.90 -1.89
C LEU A 157 -11.88 0.07 -1.89
N PHE A 158 -11.75 1.25 -1.27
CA PHE A 158 -12.75 2.30 -1.31
C PHE A 158 -13.07 2.72 -2.76
N ALA A 159 -12.06 3.00 -3.57
CA ALA A 159 -12.23 3.31 -4.99
C ALA A 159 -13.01 2.21 -5.74
N SER A 160 -12.71 0.93 -5.43
CA SER A 160 -13.41 -0.23 -6.02
C SER A 160 -14.89 -0.31 -5.60
N THR A 161 -15.27 0.24 -4.44
CA THR A 161 -16.69 0.28 -4.02
C THR A 161 -17.51 1.35 -4.74
N LEU A 162 -16.87 2.33 -5.36
CA LEU A 162 -17.57 3.47 -5.99
C LEU A 162 -18.07 3.17 -7.41
N THR A 163 -17.54 2.14 -8.07
CA THR A 163 -17.82 1.86 -9.48
C THR A 163 -18.04 0.37 -9.76
N ARG A 164 -18.64 0.07 -10.90
CA ARG A 164 -18.78 -1.29 -11.46
C ARG A 164 -17.70 -1.62 -12.51
N ASN A 165 -16.82 -0.65 -12.82
CA ASN A 165 -15.77 -0.83 -13.82
C ASN A 165 -14.39 -0.84 -13.15
N GLN A 166 -13.65 -1.92 -13.35
CA GLN A 166 -12.30 -2.11 -12.78
C GLN A 166 -11.32 -1.02 -13.19
N ILE A 167 -11.38 -0.58 -14.47
CA ILE A 167 -10.46 0.45 -14.98
C ILE A 167 -10.75 1.79 -14.29
N ILE A 168 -12.04 2.14 -14.13
CA ILE A 168 -12.42 3.36 -13.43
C ILE A 168 -12.02 3.28 -11.96
N ALA A 169 -12.17 2.11 -11.30
CA ALA A 169 -11.70 1.89 -9.95
C ALA A 169 -10.19 2.11 -9.82
N ALA A 170 -9.41 1.57 -10.77
CA ALA A 170 -7.95 1.77 -10.80
C ALA A 170 -7.57 3.24 -10.98
N VAL A 171 -8.25 3.97 -11.87
CA VAL A 171 -8.00 5.41 -12.10
C VAL A 171 -8.33 6.23 -10.86
N ILE A 172 -9.46 5.96 -10.18
CA ILE A 172 -9.83 6.65 -8.93
C ILE A 172 -8.78 6.36 -7.84
N ALA A 173 -8.38 5.09 -7.67
CA ALA A 173 -7.35 4.70 -6.71
C ALA A 173 -6.01 5.39 -6.99
N PHE A 174 -5.57 5.36 -8.25
CA PHE A 174 -4.33 6.01 -8.69
C PHE A 174 -4.37 7.53 -8.45
N THR A 175 -5.48 8.19 -8.80
CA THR A 175 -5.66 9.62 -8.55
C THR A 175 -5.64 9.93 -7.06
N GLY A 176 -6.31 9.13 -6.22
CA GLY A 176 -6.30 9.28 -4.77
C GLY A 176 -4.89 9.15 -4.18
N LEU A 177 -4.09 8.20 -4.69
CA LEU A 177 -2.69 8.05 -4.30
C LEU A 177 -1.84 9.24 -4.72
N ILE A 178 -2.02 9.75 -5.96
CA ILE A 178 -1.32 10.97 -6.42
C ILE A 178 -1.64 12.15 -5.51
N VAL A 179 -2.90 12.31 -5.10
CA VAL A 179 -3.29 13.38 -4.18
C VAL A 179 -2.58 13.21 -2.83
N LEU A 180 -2.55 12.01 -2.25
CA LEU A 180 -1.85 11.75 -0.99
C LEU A 180 -0.35 12.04 -1.10
N PHE A 181 0.31 11.61 -2.17
CA PHE A 181 1.73 11.88 -2.39
C PHE A 181 2.02 13.32 -2.79
N GLY A 182 1.05 14.02 -3.34
CA GLY A 182 1.17 15.41 -3.76
C GLY A 182 1.01 16.44 -2.63
N VAL A 183 0.56 16.01 -1.44
CA VAL A 183 0.37 16.92 -0.29
C VAL A 183 1.60 17.78 0.00
N PRO A 184 2.83 17.26 0.04
CA PRO A 184 4.02 18.08 0.31
C PRO A 184 4.31 19.15 -0.76
N LEU A 185 3.86 18.95 -2.01
CA LEU A 185 4.06 19.95 -3.07
C LEU A 185 3.33 21.26 -2.78
N VAL A 186 2.21 21.19 -2.04
CA VAL A 186 1.43 22.37 -1.65
C VAL A 186 2.17 23.22 -0.63
N ARG A 187 3.12 22.65 0.14
CA ARG A 187 3.92 23.38 1.13
C ARG A 187 4.69 24.56 0.53
N GLY A 188 5.26 24.37 -0.66
CA GLY A 188 5.99 25.42 -1.38
C GLY A 188 5.14 26.64 -1.76
N LEU A 189 3.82 26.48 -1.80
CA LEU A 189 2.84 27.53 -2.10
C LEU A 189 2.32 28.23 -0.83
N MET A 190 2.58 27.67 0.35
CA MET A 190 2.08 28.17 1.64
C MET A 190 3.12 29.07 2.34
N VAL A 191 3.20 30.33 1.95
CA VAL A 191 4.23 31.27 2.43
C VAL A 191 3.97 31.81 3.85
N SER A 192 2.77 31.67 4.45
CA SER A 192 2.43 32.47 5.63
C SER A 192 1.59 31.81 6.75
N SER A 193 1.14 30.57 6.64
CA SER A 193 0.30 29.96 7.68
C SER A 193 1.00 28.81 8.41
N THR A 194 1.46 29.06 9.64
CA THR A 194 2.20 28.09 10.45
C THR A 194 1.41 26.81 10.78
N TRP A 195 0.09 26.89 11.01
CA TRP A 195 -0.71 25.70 11.32
C TRP A 195 -0.99 24.82 10.10
N LEU A 196 -1.21 25.41 8.92
CA LEU A 196 -1.38 24.68 7.67
C LEU A 196 -0.07 23.98 7.27
N ALA A 197 1.07 24.65 7.43
CA ALA A 197 2.37 24.05 7.19
C ALA A 197 2.60 22.84 8.10
N ALA A 198 2.28 22.95 9.40
CA ALA A 198 2.37 21.82 10.33
C ALA A 198 1.44 20.65 9.95
N ALA A 199 0.24 20.93 9.46
CA ALA A 199 -0.68 19.88 8.99
C ALA A 199 -0.17 19.18 7.72
N VAL A 200 0.42 19.93 6.78
CA VAL A 200 1.04 19.39 5.57
C VAL A 200 2.26 18.54 5.91
N ASP A 201 3.11 19.02 6.84
CA ASP A 201 4.29 18.27 7.31
C ASP A 201 3.87 16.95 7.98
N HIS A 202 2.75 16.98 8.73
CA HIS A 202 2.21 15.77 9.36
C HIS A 202 1.59 14.77 8.35
N ALA A 203 1.24 15.22 7.17
CA ALA A 203 0.67 14.39 6.10
C ALA A 203 1.72 13.97 5.04
N ASP A 204 3.00 14.31 5.25
CA ASP A 204 4.08 14.03 4.31
C ASP A 204 4.52 12.55 4.36
N LEU A 205 3.92 11.75 3.50
CA LEU A 205 4.25 10.32 3.37
C LEU A 205 5.73 10.07 2.96
N TRP A 206 6.36 11.01 2.23
CA TRP A 206 7.77 10.89 1.87
C TRP A 206 8.66 10.96 3.11
N GLN A 207 8.36 11.90 4.00
CA GLN A 207 9.08 12.04 5.27
C GLN A 207 8.88 10.83 6.17
N HIS A 208 7.64 10.31 6.25
CA HIS A 208 7.34 9.11 7.05
C HIS A 208 8.23 7.94 6.62
N MET A 209 8.29 7.63 5.32
CA MET A 209 9.09 6.51 4.84
C MET A 209 10.60 6.78 4.98
N ALA A 210 11.04 8.03 4.80
CA ALA A 210 12.44 8.41 5.05
C ALA A 210 12.84 8.18 6.51
N ASP A 211 11.94 8.45 7.47
CA ASP A 211 12.18 8.20 8.89
C ASP A 211 12.18 6.70 9.21
N TYR A 212 11.22 5.93 8.70
CA TYR A 212 11.23 4.46 8.83
C TYR A 212 12.52 3.85 8.26
N SER A 213 13.02 4.35 7.12
CA SER A 213 14.26 3.86 6.50
C SER A 213 15.52 4.08 7.36
N LYS A 214 15.48 5.08 8.27
CA LYS A 214 16.52 5.37 9.25
C LYS A 214 16.35 4.62 10.58
N GLY A 215 15.28 3.82 10.70
CA GLY A 215 14.95 3.13 11.95
C GLY A 215 14.14 3.97 12.94
N ILE A 216 13.67 5.15 12.53
CA ILE A 216 12.85 6.04 13.37
C ILE A 216 11.38 5.65 13.19
N VAL A 217 10.75 5.16 14.27
CA VAL A 217 9.31 4.86 14.31
C VAL A 217 8.62 5.94 15.14
N ASP A 218 8.13 6.99 14.48
CA ASP A 218 7.31 8.01 15.14
C ASP A 218 5.85 7.50 15.26
N THR A 219 5.31 7.53 16.47
CA THR A 219 3.92 7.15 16.74
C THR A 219 2.91 8.02 16.00
N ARG A 220 3.27 9.27 15.66
CA ARG A 220 2.44 10.19 14.87
C ARG A 220 2.21 9.63 13.46
N HIS A 221 3.25 9.12 12.81
CA HIS A 221 3.17 8.50 11.49
C HIS A 221 2.27 7.27 11.52
N VAL A 222 2.49 6.39 12.51
CA VAL A 222 1.68 5.16 12.68
C VAL A 222 0.21 5.49 12.89
N VAL A 223 -0.10 6.46 13.77
CA VAL A 223 -1.49 6.89 14.04
C VAL A 223 -2.13 7.49 12.80
N TYR A 224 -1.41 8.32 12.04
CA TYR A 224 -1.90 8.92 10.80
C TYR A 224 -2.29 7.83 9.78
N GLU A 225 -1.39 6.90 9.50
CA GLU A 225 -1.58 5.83 8.52
C GLU A 225 -2.71 4.88 8.91
N LEU A 226 -2.78 4.49 10.19
CA LEU A 226 -3.88 3.66 10.70
C LEU A 226 -5.22 4.38 10.72
N SER A 227 -5.24 5.68 11.05
CA SER A 227 -6.47 6.48 11.06
C SER A 227 -7.06 6.62 9.66
N LEU A 228 -6.23 6.92 8.64
CA LEU A 228 -6.67 6.97 7.25
C LEU A 228 -7.10 5.59 6.74
N THR A 229 -6.38 4.53 7.10
CA THR A 229 -6.78 3.16 6.78
C THR A 229 -8.16 2.84 7.33
N GLY A 230 -8.40 3.15 8.61
CA GLY A 230 -9.70 2.99 9.26
C GLY A 230 -10.81 3.81 8.60
N LEU A 231 -10.51 5.05 8.23
CA LEU A 231 -11.43 5.94 7.51
C LEU A 231 -11.85 5.34 6.17
N PHE A 232 -10.90 4.86 5.34
CA PHE A 232 -11.22 4.28 4.04
C PHE A 232 -11.98 2.97 4.15
N ILE A 233 -11.69 2.13 5.16
CA ILE A 233 -12.46 0.91 5.45
C ILE A 233 -13.89 1.28 5.85
N PHE A 234 -14.07 2.29 6.71
CA PHE A 234 -15.38 2.80 7.11
C PHE A 234 -16.17 3.32 5.91
N LEU A 235 -15.56 4.17 5.08
CA LEU A 235 -16.18 4.71 3.87
C LEU A 235 -16.55 3.60 2.86
N SER A 236 -15.70 2.57 2.73
CA SER A 236 -15.98 1.40 1.90
C SER A 236 -17.21 0.64 2.38
N THR A 237 -17.33 0.45 3.69
CA THR A 237 -18.49 -0.21 4.31
C THR A 237 -19.76 0.59 4.05
N LYS A 238 -19.72 1.91 4.27
CA LYS A 238 -20.87 2.78 4.03
C LYS A 238 -21.26 2.84 2.55
N SER A 239 -20.30 2.86 1.64
CA SER A 239 -20.54 2.77 0.20
C SER A 239 -21.25 1.46 -0.18
N LEU A 240 -20.90 0.35 0.47
CA LEU A 240 -21.54 -0.93 0.22
C LEU A 240 -22.96 -1.00 0.80
N GLU A 241 -23.19 -0.47 2.01
CA GLU A 241 -24.54 -0.34 2.61
C GLU A 241 -25.48 0.47 1.73
N LEU A 242 -25.03 1.64 1.22
CA LEU A 242 -25.85 2.50 0.34
C LEU A 242 -26.21 1.81 -0.99
N ALA A 243 -25.34 0.92 -1.47
CA ALA A 243 -25.62 0.19 -2.71
C ALA A 243 -26.74 -0.86 -2.55
N LYS A 244 -27.02 -1.31 -1.35
CA LYS A 244 -28.11 -2.25 -1.03
C LYS A 244 -29.51 -1.63 -1.14
N TRP A 245 -29.60 -0.30 -1.01
CA TRP A 245 -30.84 0.45 -1.05
C TRP A 245 -31.18 1.04 -2.44
N ARG A 246 -30.33 0.81 -3.42
CA ARG A 246 -30.52 1.20 -4.84
C ARG A 246 -30.77 -0.02 -5.72
#